data_a5f501d60e7e70e2ed559f19003999ec
#
_entry.id   a5f501d60e7e70e2ed559f19003999ec
#
_cell.length_a   1.000
_cell.length_b   1.000
_cell.length_c   1.000
_cell.angle_alpha   90.00
_cell.angle_beta   90.00
_cell.angle_gamma   90.00
#
_symmetry.space_group_name_H-M   'P 1'
#
loop_
_entity.id
_entity.type
_entity.pdbx_description
1 polymer ?
#
loop_
_entity_poly.entity_id
_entity_poly.type
_entity_poly.pdbx_seq_one_letter_code
_entity_poly.pdbx_strand_id
1 'polypeptide(L)'
;MKFVLAPDSFKNALRSPEVCTALTDGIRMAQPEAEILAIPLADGGEGTVRAAALAAEGVLEQYETSGPLGAPLTAETARLPGGVAVVEMASAAGLELLSPDGCAPLEATTFGVGLLLRQLLDSGCRDFVIGLGGSATTDGGAGMLQALGARFYDGAGRRLPAGIGGGALPAIRRADLSGLLPELAASRIRIASDVTNPLTGPQGAAAVFAPQKGASAAEAELLDTGLRHYAALFEDDGSRPGDGAAGGMGFALRKLLHGRPESGAELLLELAGFDRRVVGADFVITGEGRSDSQSAAGKLCVTVARRAARAGVPTILCSGSLGPGSELLETEFAACFSCSIGPEPLEEALAATRERLTRFSRNLTRLLTSNPSR
;
A
#
# COMPACT_ATOMS: atom_id res chain seq x y z
N MET A 1 -20.88 -24.99 -2.34
CA MET A 1 -20.39 -23.83 -3.14
C MET A 1 -19.04 -23.42 -2.62
N LYS A 2 -18.17 -22.98 -3.51
CA LYS A 2 -16.83 -22.45 -3.19
C LYS A 2 -16.79 -20.95 -3.46
N PHE A 3 -16.50 -20.17 -2.42
CA PHE A 3 -16.33 -18.73 -2.50
C PHE A 3 -14.86 -18.35 -2.33
N VAL A 4 -14.39 -17.42 -3.14
CA VAL A 4 -13.12 -16.73 -2.93
C VAL A 4 -13.41 -15.30 -2.45
N LEU A 5 -12.90 -14.93 -1.28
CA LEU A 5 -13.06 -13.60 -0.70
C LEU A 5 -11.76 -12.83 -0.91
N ALA A 6 -11.79 -11.81 -1.74
CA ALA A 6 -10.61 -11.03 -2.10
C ALA A 6 -10.89 -9.50 -1.99
N PRO A 7 -11.32 -9.01 -0.81
CA PRO A 7 -11.63 -7.60 -0.61
C PRO A 7 -10.38 -6.77 -0.33
N ASP A 8 -10.49 -5.46 -0.55
CA ASP A 8 -9.65 -4.44 0.06
C ASP A 8 -10.10 -4.11 1.49
N SER A 9 -9.39 -3.22 2.14
CA SER A 9 -9.80 -2.59 3.39
C SER A 9 -11.02 -1.68 3.17
N PHE A 10 -11.92 -1.63 4.15
CA PHE A 10 -12.93 -0.60 4.25
C PHE A 10 -12.37 0.53 5.10
N LYS A 11 -11.74 1.47 4.42
CA LYS A 11 -10.93 2.53 5.05
C LYS A 11 -11.67 3.20 6.21
N ASN A 12 -11.00 3.38 7.33
CA ASN A 12 -11.50 3.89 8.61
C ASN A 12 -12.56 2.99 9.30
N ALA A 13 -12.84 1.78 8.79
CA ALA A 13 -13.81 0.85 9.39
C ALA A 13 -13.19 -0.52 9.68
N LEU A 14 -12.78 -1.27 8.65
CA LEU A 14 -12.26 -2.63 8.79
C LEU A 14 -11.05 -2.83 7.88
N ARG A 15 -10.04 -3.52 8.41
CA ARG A 15 -8.92 -4.03 7.59
C ARG A 15 -9.38 -5.21 6.75
N SER A 16 -8.73 -5.46 5.62
CA SER A 16 -9.12 -6.51 4.68
C SER A 16 -9.30 -7.92 5.32
N PRO A 17 -8.44 -8.38 6.27
CA PRO A 17 -8.68 -9.64 6.98
C PRO A 17 -9.98 -9.66 7.78
N GLU A 18 -10.36 -8.53 8.37
CA GLU A 18 -11.62 -8.40 9.14
C GLU A 18 -12.84 -8.39 8.23
N VAL A 19 -12.71 -7.79 7.02
CA VAL A 19 -13.72 -7.86 5.97
C VAL A 19 -13.92 -9.32 5.53
N CYS A 20 -12.85 -10.07 5.27
CA CYS A 20 -12.92 -11.50 4.98
C CYS A 20 -13.64 -12.29 6.07
N THR A 21 -13.35 -11.97 7.34
CA THR A 21 -14.03 -12.62 8.49
C THR A 21 -15.51 -12.33 8.50
N ALA A 22 -15.92 -11.07 8.35
CA ALA A 22 -17.33 -10.67 8.34
C ALA A 22 -18.11 -11.33 7.20
N LEU A 23 -17.53 -11.40 6.00
CA LEU A 23 -18.12 -12.09 4.85
C LEU A 23 -18.23 -13.60 5.09
N THR A 24 -17.19 -14.22 5.66
CA THR A 24 -17.15 -15.64 6.02
C THR A 24 -18.27 -16.00 7.00
N ASP A 25 -18.44 -15.20 8.05
CA ASP A 25 -19.46 -15.41 9.08
C ASP A 25 -20.86 -15.44 8.45
N GLY A 26 -21.17 -14.48 7.58
CA GLY A 26 -22.46 -14.41 6.92
C GLY A 26 -22.69 -15.57 5.93
N ILE A 27 -21.69 -15.98 5.16
CA ILE A 27 -21.78 -17.14 4.26
C ILE A 27 -22.07 -18.40 5.07
N ARG A 28 -21.33 -18.66 6.14
CA ARG A 28 -21.50 -19.85 6.99
C ARG A 28 -22.84 -19.88 7.73
N MET A 29 -23.41 -18.73 8.06
CA MET A 29 -24.78 -18.66 8.62
C MET A 29 -25.85 -19.16 7.64
N ALA A 30 -25.63 -19.01 6.33
CA ALA A 30 -26.56 -19.45 5.30
C ALA A 30 -26.23 -20.85 4.75
N GLN A 31 -24.95 -21.17 4.63
CA GLN A 31 -24.42 -22.43 4.12
C GLN A 31 -23.20 -22.88 4.93
N PRO A 32 -23.40 -23.64 6.04
CA PRO A 32 -22.30 -24.05 6.92
C PRO A 32 -21.17 -24.81 6.22
N GLU A 33 -21.51 -25.63 5.21
CA GLU A 33 -20.56 -26.45 4.43
C GLU A 33 -19.94 -25.73 3.23
N ALA A 34 -20.07 -24.39 3.14
CA ALA A 34 -19.43 -23.64 2.07
C ALA A 34 -17.91 -23.72 2.18
N GLU A 35 -17.25 -24.02 1.06
CA GLU A 35 -15.79 -23.86 0.96
C GLU A 35 -15.48 -22.37 0.80
N ILE A 36 -14.69 -21.82 1.70
CA ILE A 36 -14.36 -20.40 1.69
C ILE A 36 -12.85 -20.24 1.70
N LEU A 37 -12.36 -19.55 0.67
CA LEU A 37 -10.98 -19.18 0.54
C LEU A 37 -10.83 -17.68 0.74
N ALA A 38 -10.25 -17.26 1.86
CA ALA A 38 -9.95 -15.86 2.15
C ALA A 38 -8.59 -15.48 1.57
N ILE A 39 -8.55 -14.43 0.78
CA ILE A 39 -7.34 -13.81 0.20
C ILE A 39 -7.44 -12.31 0.49
N PRO A 40 -7.18 -11.86 1.71
CA PRO A 40 -7.19 -10.44 2.03
C PRO A 40 -6.15 -9.71 1.18
N LEU A 41 -6.53 -8.55 0.64
CA LEU A 41 -5.70 -7.77 -0.27
C LEU A 41 -5.46 -6.36 0.29
N ALA A 42 -4.51 -5.66 -0.34
CA ALA A 42 -4.24 -4.24 -0.16
C ALA A 42 -3.60 -3.69 -1.45
N ASP A 43 -3.52 -2.38 -1.58
CA ASP A 43 -3.00 -1.69 -2.77
C ASP A 43 -1.53 -1.22 -2.64
N GLY A 44 -0.79 -1.77 -1.66
CA GLY A 44 0.56 -1.30 -1.30
C GLY A 44 0.55 -0.25 -0.18
N GLY A 45 -0.63 0.08 0.35
CA GLY A 45 -0.80 0.95 1.50
C GLY A 45 -0.75 0.21 2.84
N GLU A 46 -1.35 0.82 3.86
CA GLU A 46 -1.45 0.25 5.20
C GLU A 46 -2.18 -1.10 5.21
N GLY A 47 -1.64 -2.05 5.95
CA GLY A 47 -2.18 -3.41 6.07
C GLY A 47 -1.67 -4.39 5.01
N THR A 48 -0.83 -3.95 4.07
CA THR A 48 -0.23 -4.78 3.02
C THR A 48 0.59 -5.93 3.60
N VAL A 49 1.39 -5.69 4.65
CA VAL A 49 2.20 -6.72 5.33
C VAL A 49 1.31 -7.84 5.86
N ARG A 50 0.27 -7.50 6.60
CA ARG A 50 -0.65 -8.49 7.18
C ARG A 50 -1.50 -9.19 6.13
N ALA A 51 -1.97 -8.45 5.13
CA ALA A 51 -2.71 -9.02 4.01
C ALA A 51 -1.84 -10.02 3.24
N ALA A 52 -0.61 -9.66 2.90
CA ALA A 52 0.32 -10.55 2.21
C ALA A 52 0.68 -11.80 3.04
N ALA A 53 0.95 -11.63 4.36
CA ALA A 53 1.22 -12.75 5.24
C ALA A 53 0.06 -13.75 5.27
N LEU A 54 -1.17 -13.28 5.44
CA LEU A 54 -2.35 -14.14 5.47
C LEU A 54 -2.67 -14.77 4.10
N ALA A 55 -2.58 -13.97 3.04
CA ALA A 55 -2.91 -14.43 1.69
C ALA A 55 -1.91 -15.46 1.15
N ALA A 56 -0.62 -15.31 1.48
CA ALA A 56 0.47 -16.17 0.98
C ALA A 56 1.02 -17.15 2.04
N GLU A 57 0.33 -17.33 3.18
CA GLU A 57 0.75 -18.23 4.27
C GLU A 57 2.15 -17.90 4.80
N GLY A 58 2.46 -16.60 4.89
CA GLY A 58 3.70 -16.06 5.40
C GLY A 58 3.70 -15.91 6.92
N VAL A 59 4.85 -15.52 7.46
CA VAL A 59 5.07 -15.25 8.89
C VAL A 59 5.29 -13.78 9.12
N LEU A 60 4.65 -13.21 10.15
CA LEU A 60 4.89 -11.84 10.60
C LEU A 60 6.16 -11.83 11.48
N GLU A 61 7.05 -10.88 11.18
CA GLU A 61 8.28 -10.64 11.92
C GLU A 61 8.28 -9.21 12.44
N GLN A 62 8.87 -8.97 13.61
CA GLN A 62 8.96 -7.65 14.23
C GLN A 62 10.42 -7.21 14.34
N TYR A 63 10.68 -5.93 14.05
CA TYR A 63 11.99 -5.33 14.05
C TYR A 63 11.99 -3.98 14.76
N GLU A 64 12.99 -3.76 15.62
CA GLU A 64 13.23 -2.45 16.22
C GLU A 64 13.73 -1.48 15.16
N THR A 65 13.10 -0.30 15.09
CA THR A 65 13.46 0.75 14.13
C THR A 65 13.17 2.14 14.70
N SER A 66 13.15 3.14 13.85
CA SER A 66 12.76 4.51 14.22
C SER A 66 11.54 4.98 13.42
N GLY A 67 10.73 5.80 14.05
CA GLY A 67 9.61 6.49 13.43
C GLY A 67 10.06 7.66 12.52
N PRO A 68 9.09 8.34 11.89
CA PRO A 68 9.38 9.43 10.94
C PRO A 68 10.08 10.62 11.55
N LEU A 69 10.00 10.82 12.86
CA LEU A 69 10.72 11.89 13.61
C LEU A 69 11.83 11.33 14.52
N GLY A 70 12.30 10.10 14.25
CA GLY A 70 13.43 9.50 14.95
C GLY A 70 13.09 8.79 16.26
N ALA A 71 11.84 8.79 16.73
CA ALA A 71 11.44 8.07 17.94
C ALA A 71 11.58 6.55 17.74
N PRO A 72 12.11 5.79 18.72
CA PRO A 72 12.18 4.35 18.64
C PRO A 72 10.78 3.73 18.52
N LEU A 73 10.65 2.71 17.68
CA LEU A 73 9.43 1.91 17.55
C LEU A 73 9.75 0.49 17.07
N THR A 74 8.77 -0.41 17.21
CA THR A 74 8.79 -1.74 16.62
C THR A 74 7.90 -1.75 15.39
N ALA A 75 8.44 -2.14 14.24
CA ALA A 75 7.70 -2.26 12.99
C ALA A 75 7.51 -3.73 12.59
N GLU A 76 6.40 -4.02 11.94
CA GLU A 76 6.04 -5.35 11.46
C GLU A 76 6.38 -5.51 9.98
N THR A 77 6.92 -6.66 9.60
CA THR A 77 7.16 -7.08 8.21
C THR A 77 6.58 -8.48 8.00
N ALA A 78 6.49 -8.95 6.76
CA ALA A 78 6.12 -10.34 6.50
C ALA A 78 7.22 -11.06 5.74
N ARG A 79 7.50 -12.30 6.15
CA ARG A 79 8.33 -13.26 5.41
C ARG A 79 7.42 -14.26 4.72
N LEU A 80 7.39 -14.24 3.39
CA LEU A 80 6.58 -15.15 2.60
C LEU A 80 7.37 -16.42 2.23
N PRO A 81 6.68 -17.52 1.87
CA PRO A 81 7.33 -18.68 1.28
C PRO A 81 8.21 -18.29 0.08
N GLY A 82 9.39 -18.88 -0.03
CA GLY A 82 10.39 -18.50 -1.04
C GLY A 82 11.32 -17.36 -0.61
N GLY A 83 11.17 -16.83 0.64
CA GLY A 83 12.09 -15.86 1.21
C GLY A 83 11.82 -14.40 0.82
N VAL A 84 10.66 -14.10 0.24
CA VAL A 84 10.24 -12.73 -0.07
C VAL A 84 9.91 -11.98 1.21
N ALA A 85 10.50 -10.82 1.44
CA ALA A 85 10.12 -9.92 2.52
C ALA A 85 9.16 -8.83 2.02
N VAL A 86 8.02 -8.69 2.69
CA VAL A 86 7.06 -7.60 2.44
C VAL A 86 7.24 -6.55 3.52
N VAL A 87 7.44 -5.31 3.11
CA VAL A 87 7.67 -4.15 3.96
C VAL A 87 6.66 -3.05 3.58
N GLU A 88 5.98 -2.49 4.56
CA GLU A 88 5.27 -1.24 4.40
C GLU A 88 6.14 -0.08 4.87
N MET A 89 6.31 0.93 4.03
CA MET A 89 7.01 2.11 4.50
C MET A 89 6.25 2.81 5.64
N ALA A 90 4.93 2.71 5.67
CA ALA A 90 4.09 3.29 6.70
C ALA A 90 4.38 2.72 8.10
N SER A 91 4.89 1.49 8.20
CA SER A 91 5.24 0.87 9.50
C SER A 91 6.40 1.56 10.24
N ALA A 92 7.24 2.35 9.52
CA ALA A 92 8.36 3.10 10.10
C ALA A 92 8.38 4.58 9.69
N ALA A 93 7.65 4.98 8.66
CA ALA A 93 7.61 6.36 8.16
C ALA A 93 6.18 6.80 7.79
N GLY A 94 5.19 6.21 8.46
CA GLY A 94 3.76 6.45 8.23
C GLY A 94 3.22 7.70 8.89
N LEU A 95 2.19 8.29 8.28
CA LEU A 95 1.49 9.46 8.81
C LEU A 95 0.71 9.11 10.09
N GLU A 96 0.19 7.90 10.21
CA GLU A 96 -0.55 7.43 11.40
C GLU A 96 0.33 7.27 12.66
N LEU A 97 1.67 7.26 12.49
CA LEU A 97 2.62 7.27 13.61
C LEU A 97 2.76 8.65 14.26
N LEU A 98 2.15 9.67 13.67
CA LEU A 98 2.20 11.05 14.16
C LEU A 98 0.82 11.48 14.65
N SER A 99 0.78 12.28 15.72
CA SER A 99 -0.43 13.00 16.08
C SER A 99 -0.72 14.10 15.05
N PRO A 100 -1.98 14.52 14.86
CA PRO A 100 -2.30 15.60 13.91
C PRO A 100 -1.48 16.88 14.14
N ASP A 101 -1.23 17.23 15.40
CA ASP A 101 -0.42 18.41 15.79
C ASP A 101 1.09 18.14 15.79
N GLY A 102 1.51 16.89 15.59
CA GLY A 102 2.90 16.45 15.57
C GLY A 102 3.51 16.31 14.18
N CYS A 103 2.80 16.72 13.14
CA CYS A 103 3.32 16.67 11.77
C CYS A 103 4.47 17.66 11.58
N ALA A 104 5.60 17.17 11.10
CA ALA A 104 6.79 17.98 10.81
C ALA A 104 7.33 17.62 9.41
N PRO A 105 6.68 18.11 8.34
CA PRO A 105 6.93 17.66 6.96
C PRO A 105 8.34 17.92 6.46
N LEU A 106 9.04 18.93 7.02
CA LEU A 106 10.44 19.23 6.69
C LEU A 106 11.43 18.28 7.38
N GLU A 107 11.04 17.72 8.53
CA GLU A 107 11.92 16.89 9.39
C GLU A 107 11.67 15.39 9.18
N ALA A 108 10.46 15.01 8.79
CA ALA A 108 10.06 13.62 8.62
C ALA A 108 10.97 12.89 7.62
N THR A 109 11.47 11.73 8.05
CA THR A 109 12.52 10.96 7.36
C THR A 109 12.13 9.51 7.12
N THR A 110 12.61 8.93 6.02
CA THR A 110 12.51 7.50 5.70
C THR A 110 13.61 6.65 6.36
N PHE A 111 14.39 7.20 7.29
CA PHE A 111 15.53 6.51 7.90
C PHE A 111 15.17 5.17 8.54
N GLY A 112 14.03 5.12 9.26
CA GLY A 112 13.54 3.89 9.87
C GLY A 112 13.21 2.78 8.86
N VAL A 113 12.71 3.14 7.68
CA VAL A 113 12.50 2.16 6.60
C VAL A 113 13.83 1.55 6.15
N GLY A 114 14.87 2.39 6.02
CA GLY A 114 16.21 1.91 5.68
C GLY A 114 16.81 0.98 6.76
N LEU A 115 16.53 1.23 8.04
CA LEU A 115 16.93 0.34 9.14
C LEU A 115 16.24 -1.03 9.03
N LEU A 116 14.94 -1.07 8.70
CA LEU A 116 14.22 -2.32 8.44
C LEU A 116 14.83 -3.11 7.29
N LEU A 117 15.05 -2.44 6.15
CA LEU A 117 15.67 -3.08 4.98
C LEU A 117 17.06 -3.62 5.30
N ARG A 118 17.85 -2.90 6.08
CA ARG A 118 19.18 -3.34 6.52
C ARG A 118 19.10 -4.64 7.34
N GLN A 119 18.23 -4.69 8.35
CA GLN A 119 18.07 -5.88 9.18
C GLN A 119 17.58 -7.09 8.37
N LEU A 120 16.68 -6.87 7.41
CA LEU A 120 16.23 -7.92 6.49
C LEU A 120 17.38 -8.41 5.57
N LEU A 121 18.23 -7.50 5.06
CA LEU A 121 19.42 -7.86 4.30
C LEU A 121 20.41 -8.66 5.15
N ASP A 122 20.66 -8.25 6.39
CA ASP A 122 21.54 -8.94 7.35
C ASP A 122 20.99 -10.33 7.70
N SER A 123 19.65 -10.52 7.71
CA SER A 123 19.00 -11.85 7.86
C SER A 123 19.04 -12.72 6.60
N GLY A 124 19.71 -12.26 5.53
CA GLY A 124 19.87 -13.00 4.29
C GLY A 124 18.76 -12.79 3.25
N CYS A 125 17.79 -11.91 3.49
CA CYS A 125 16.76 -11.60 2.51
C CYS A 125 17.35 -10.89 1.28
N ARG A 126 16.86 -11.27 0.08
CA ARG A 126 17.29 -10.69 -1.20
C ARG A 126 16.12 -10.40 -2.15
N ASP A 127 14.91 -10.68 -1.73
CA ASP A 127 13.69 -10.42 -2.50
C ASP A 127 12.71 -9.59 -1.67
N PHE A 128 12.44 -8.38 -2.12
CA PHE A 128 11.67 -7.40 -1.36
C PHE A 128 10.44 -6.93 -2.15
N VAL A 129 9.33 -6.83 -1.44
CA VAL A 129 8.14 -6.09 -1.87
C VAL A 129 7.97 -4.93 -0.90
N ILE A 130 8.00 -3.71 -1.42
CA ILE A 130 7.94 -2.49 -0.61
C ILE A 130 6.70 -1.70 -0.99
N GLY A 131 5.74 -1.63 -0.08
CA GLY A 131 4.52 -0.83 -0.21
C GLY A 131 4.78 0.63 0.15
N LEU A 132 4.31 1.56 -0.69
CA LEU A 132 4.59 2.99 -0.58
C LEU A 132 3.42 3.84 -0.07
N GLY A 133 2.28 3.23 0.30
CA GLY A 133 1.15 3.99 0.83
C GLY A 133 1.37 4.55 2.25
N GLY A 134 0.57 5.54 2.65
CA GLY A 134 0.49 6.02 4.04
C GLY A 134 1.68 6.86 4.54
N SER A 135 2.56 7.38 3.68
CA SER A 135 3.80 8.07 4.08
C SER A 135 3.59 9.42 4.78
N ALA A 136 4.40 9.70 5.82
CA ALA A 136 4.54 11.03 6.44
C ALA A 136 5.64 11.89 5.79
N THR A 137 6.52 11.32 5.01
CA THR A 137 7.80 11.89 4.58
C THR A 137 7.75 12.53 3.20
N THR A 138 8.66 13.47 2.95
CA THR A 138 8.91 14.08 1.63
C THR A 138 10.43 14.32 1.47
N ASP A 139 11.22 13.30 1.83
CA ASP A 139 12.69 13.35 1.88
C ASP A 139 13.38 12.72 0.65
N GLY A 140 12.60 12.38 -0.41
CA GLY A 140 13.16 11.73 -1.59
C GLY A 140 13.78 10.35 -1.33
N GLY A 141 13.49 9.71 -0.19
CA GLY A 141 14.12 8.48 0.25
C GLY A 141 15.55 8.66 0.79
N ALA A 142 15.99 9.89 1.02
CA ALA A 142 17.36 10.18 1.46
C ALA A 142 17.68 9.55 2.80
N GLY A 143 16.75 9.61 3.77
CA GLY A 143 16.93 8.95 5.06
C GLY A 143 17.12 7.44 4.92
N MET A 144 16.29 6.77 4.13
CA MET A 144 16.42 5.34 3.83
C MET A 144 17.81 5.01 3.28
N LEU A 145 18.26 5.77 2.30
CA LEU A 145 19.60 5.57 1.72
C LEU A 145 20.71 5.76 2.74
N GLN A 146 20.59 6.74 3.66
CA GLN A 146 21.57 6.92 4.74
C GLN A 146 21.67 5.70 5.66
N ALA A 147 20.53 5.12 6.06
CA ALA A 147 20.51 3.89 6.87
C ALA A 147 21.14 2.70 6.13
N LEU A 148 21.00 2.66 4.80
CA LEU A 148 21.61 1.65 3.93
C LEU A 148 23.09 1.93 3.59
N GLY A 149 23.66 3.06 4.05
CA GLY A 149 25.10 3.36 3.95
C GLY A 149 25.47 4.55 3.07
N ALA A 150 24.54 5.20 2.39
CA ALA A 150 24.81 6.42 1.63
C ALA A 150 25.24 7.58 2.55
N ARG A 151 26.01 8.52 2.01
CA ARG A 151 26.50 9.69 2.71
C ARG A 151 26.22 10.94 1.90
N PHE A 152 25.63 11.94 2.53
CA PHE A 152 25.36 13.24 1.92
C PHE A 152 26.21 14.33 2.54
N TYR A 153 26.69 15.29 1.75
CA TYR A 153 27.61 16.34 2.15
C TYR A 153 27.10 17.70 1.71
N ASP A 154 27.30 18.71 2.56
CA ASP A 154 26.99 20.11 2.29
C ASP A 154 28.03 20.81 1.41
N GLY A 155 27.83 22.10 1.15
CA GLY A 155 28.77 22.92 0.36
C GLY A 155 30.14 23.17 1.00
N ALA A 156 30.27 22.94 2.30
CA ALA A 156 31.55 23.01 3.01
C ALA A 156 32.24 21.62 3.08
N GLY A 157 31.68 20.59 2.43
CA GLY A 157 32.17 19.22 2.47
C GLY A 157 31.93 18.49 3.79
N ARG A 158 31.10 19.03 4.68
CA ARG A 158 30.73 18.39 5.94
C ARG A 158 29.63 17.36 5.69
N ARG A 159 29.75 16.18 6.30
CA ARG A 159 28.74 15.14 6.23
C ARG A 159 27.47 15.60 6.96
N LEU A 160 26.31 15.47 6.31
CA LEU A 160 25.02 15.70 6.95
C LEU A 160 24.72 14.62 8.00
N PRO A 161 23.98 14.94 9.07
CA PRO A 161 23.59 13.96 10.10
C PRO A 161 22.78 12.83 9.49
N ALA A 162 22.68 11.69 10.20
CA ALA A 162 21.82 10.60 9.81
C ALA A 162 20.35 10.97 10.02
N GLY A 163 19.47 10.45 9.16
CA GLY A 163 18.03 10.66 9.28
C GLY A 163 17.56 12.05 8.85
N ILE A 164 18.17 12.61 7.81
CA ILE A 164 17.72 13.90 7.25
C ILE A 164 16.29 13.81 6.71
N GLY A 165 15.49 14.85 6.96
CA GLY A 165 14.19 15.06 6.32
C GLY A 165 14.28 15.89 5.04
N GLY A 166 13.11 16.13 4.42
CA GLY A 166 13.01 16.86 3.14
C GLY A 166 13.55 18.27 3.16
N GLY A 167 13.43 18.97 4.30
CA GLY A 167 13.98 20.31 4.49
C GLY A 167 15.51 20.41 4.37
N ALA A 168 16.24 19.30 4.51
CA ALA A 168 17.67 19.26 4.35
C ALA A 168 18.15 19.03 2.90
N LEU A 169 17.28 18.60 2.00
CA LEU A 169 17.64 18.29 0.60
C LEU A 169 18.31 19.47 -0.14
N PRO A 170 17.87 20.72 0.01
CA PRO A 170 18.51 21.84 -0.66
C PRO A 170 19.97 22.09 -0.25
N ALA A 171 20.38 21.59 0.93
CA ALA A 171 21.75 21.74 1.42
C ALA A 171 22.74 20.71 0.85
N ILE A 172 22.27 19.61 0.28
CA ILE A 172 23.12 18.56 -0.27
C ILE A 172 23.86 19.09 -1.51
N ARG A 173 25.19 18.93 -1.55
CA ARG A 173 26.00 19.28 -2.72
C ARG A 173 26.74 18.06 -3.30
N ARG A 174 26.86 17.00 -2.53
CA ARG A 174 27.48 15.75 -2.98
C ARG A 174 26.79 14.57 -2.31
N ALA A 175 26.43 13.59 -3.13
CA ALA A 175 25.97 12.28 -2.68
C ALA A 175 27.07 11.24 -2.92
N ASP A 176 27.32 10.41 -1.93
CA ASP A 176 28.28 9.30 -2.02
C ASP A 176 27.53 8.00 -1.71
N LEU A 177 27.31 7.20 -2.74
CA LEU A 177 26.61 5.92 -2.67
C LEU A 177 27.56 4.74 -2.53
N SER A 178 28.89 4.96 -2.50
CA SER A 178 29.89 3.88 -2.44
C SER A 178 29.82 3.05 -1.15
N GLY A 179 29.21 3.60 -0.11
CA GLY A 179 28.99 2.91 1.16
C GLY A 179 27.69 2.12 1.25
N LEU A 180 26.88 2.06 0.20
CA LEU A 180 25.68 1.23 0.19
C LEU A 180 26.03 -0.24 0.41
N LEU A 181 25.16 -0.93 1.17
CA LEU A 181 25.33 -2.36 1.45
C LEU A 181 25.47 -3.15 0.14
N PRO A 182 26.52 -3.95 -0.04
CA PRO A 182 26.76 -4.70 -1.26
C PRO A 182 25.66 -5.72 -1.58
N GLU A 183 24.95 -6.18 -0.56
CA GLU A 183 23.79 -7.09 -0.64
C GLU A 183 22.66 -6.52 -1.50
N LEU A 184 22.52 -5.20 -1.56
CA LEU A 184 21.52 -4.51 -2.39
C LEU A 184 21.71 -4.82 -3.89
N ALA A 185 22.94 -4.94 -4.36
CA ALA A 185 23.22 -5.26 -5.75
C ALA A 185 22.77 -6.69 -6.16
N ALA A 186 22.66 -7.60 -5.19
CA ALA A 186 22.17 -8.96 -5.39
C ALA A 186 20.67 -9.09 -5.03
N SER A 187 20.00 -7.98 -4.70
CA SER A 187 18.61 -8.00 -4.26
C SER A 187 17.67 -7.63 -5.39
N ARG A 188 16.48 -8.23 -5.37
CA ARG A 188 15.33 -7.84 -6.19
C ARG A 188 14.40 -6.98 -5.35
N ILE A 189 14.08 -5.78 -5.82
CA ILE A 189 13.16 -4.86 -5.17
C ILE A 189 11.96 -4.64 -6.10
N ARG A 190 10.76 -4.98 -5.62
CA ARG A 190 9.48 -4.72 -6.28
C ARG A 190 8.76 -3.64 -5.47
N ILE A 191 8.32 -2.59 -6.15
CA ILE A 191 7.72 -1.41 -5.53
C ILE A 191 6.22 -1.48 -5.75
N ALA A 192 5.46 -1.78 -4.70
CA ALA A 192 4.00 -1.83 -4.75
C ALA A 192 3.42 -0.41 -4.62
N SER A 193 3.00 0.16 -5.74
CA SER A 193 2.41 1.50 -5.77
C SER A 193 1.62 1.73 -7.05
N ASP A 194 0.41 2.27 -6.91
CA ASP A 194 -0.44 2.69 -8.03
C ASP A 194 -0.38 4.22 -8.27
N VAL A 195 0.51 4.93 -7.54
CA VAL A 195 0.77 6.37 -7.71
C VAL A 195 1.57 6.61 -8.99
N THR A 196 1.07 7.50 -9.85
CA THR A 196 1.73 7.87 -11.12
C THR A 196 2.33 9.27 -11.11
N ASN A 197 2.23 10.00 -10.00
CA ASN A 197 2.76 11.34 -9.87
C ASN A 197 4.28 11.37 -10.06
N PRO A 198 4.84 12.36 -10.80
CA PRO A 198 6.27 12.57 -10.90
C PRO A 198 6.85 13.05 -9.57
N LEU A 199 8.16 13.08 -9.45
CA LEU A 199 8.83 13.53 -8.23
C LEU A 199 8.57 15.01 -7.95
N THR A 200 8.62 15.86 -8.98
CA THR A 200 8.59 17.33 -8.84
C THR A 200 7.55 17.99 -9.76
N GLY A 201 7.29 19.27 -9.49
CA GLY A 201 6.37 20.10 -10.28
C GLY A 201 4.94 20.09 -9.75
N PRO A 202 3.97 20.70 -10.49
CA PRO A 202 2.60 20.91 -10.02
C PRO A 202 1.84 19.62 -9.70
N GLN A 203 2.24 18.49 -10.30
CA GLN A 203 1.70 17.15 -10.05
C GLN A 203 2.70 16.30 -9.23
N GLY A 204 3.75 16.91 -8.69
CA GLY A 204 4.83 16.24 -7.98
C GLY A 204 4.48 15.85 -6.55
N ALA A 205 5.41 15.13 -5.93
CA ALA A 205 5.28 14.61 -4.58
C ALA A 205 4.93 15.67 -3.54
N ALA A 206 5.64 16.79 -3.55
CA ALA A 206 5.43 17.86 -2.57
C ALA A 206 4.13 18.61 -2.83
N ALA A 207 3.87 19.02 -4.08
CA ALA A 207 2.70 19.81 -4.42
C ALA A 207 1.38 19.08 -4.12
N VAL A 208 1.32 17.77 -4.42
CA VAL A 208 0.09 16.98 -4.27
C VAL A 208 -0.07 16.39 -2.88
N PHE A 209 1.01 15.88 -2.29
CA PHE A 209 0.90 15.07 -1.06
C PHE A 209 1.44 15.73 0.21
N ALA A 210 2.30 16.77 0.14
CA ALA A 210 2.82 17.39 1.35
C ALA A 210 1.74 18.13 2.18
N PRO A 211 0.70 18.75 1.60
CA PRO A 211 -0.35 19.40 2.40
C PRO A 211 -1.06 18.46 3.36
N GLN A 212 -1.40 17.23 2.95
CA GLN A 212 -2.02 16.24 3.83
C GLN A 212 -1.08 15.73 4.94
N LYS A 213 0.23 15.98 4.81
CA LYS A 213 1.27 15.68 5.80
C LYS A 213 1.57 16.89 6.71
N GLY A 214 0.74 17.93 6.65
CA GLY A 214 0.86 19.12 7.48
C GLY A 214 1.70 20.25 6.89
N ALA A 215 2.18 20.15 5.64
CA ALA A 215 2.97 21.22 5.04
C ALA A 215 2.10 22.43 4.66
N SER A 216 2.55 23.61 5.04
CA SER A 216 2.08 24.87 4.48
C SER A 216 2.46 25.01 2.99
N ALA A 217 1.84 25.93 2.27
CA ALA A 217 2.17 26.19 0.87
C ALA A 217 3.66 26.54 0.66
N ALA A 218 4.25 27.32 1.57
CA ALA A 218 5.67 27.69 1.52
C ALA A 218 6.59 26.47 1.76
N GLU A 219 6.22 25.60 2.69
CA GLU A 219 6.98 24.35 2.93
C GLU A 219 6.86 23.38 1.75
N ALA A 220 5.68 23.27 1.13
CA ALA A 220 5.50 22.44 -0.05
C ALA A 220 6.37 22.92 -1.23
N GLU A 221 6.51 24.24 -1.44
CA GLU A 221 7.40 24.83 -2.44
C GLU A 221 8.88 24.57 -2.13
N LEU A 222 9.27 24.70 -0.85
CA LEU A 222 10.63 24.38 -0.37
C LEU A 222 10.95 22.89 -0.63
N LEU A 223 10.03 22.01 -0.30
CA LEU A 223 10.18 20.56 -0.52
C LEU A 223 10.29 20.22 -2.00
N ASP A 224 9.46 20.82 -2.89
CA ASP A 224 9.55 20.58 -4.34
C ASP A 224 10.90 21.06 -4.89
N THR A 225 11.36 22.23 -4.47
CA THR A 225 12.69 22.76 -4.82
C THR A 225 13.80 21.81 -4.34
N GLY A 226 13.68 21.31 -3.11
CA GLY A 226 14.62 20.35 -2.53
C GLY A 226 14.67 19.03 -3.30
N LEU A 227 13.51 18.47 -3.65
CA LEU A 227 13.40 17.24 -4.45
C LEU A 227 13.98 17.42 -5.86
N ARG A 228 13.74 18.56 -6.49
CA ARG A 228 14.30 18.88 -7.80
C ARG A 228 15.84 18.96 -7.76
N HIS A 229 16.36 19.68 -6.74
CA HIS A 229 17.79 19.74 -6.51
C HIS A 229 18.39 18.35 -6.24
N TYR A 230 17.70 17.53 -5.43
CA TYR A 230 18.12 16.18 -5.10
C TYR A 230 18.17 15.27 -6.35
N ALA A 231 17.13 15.29 -7.19
CA ALA A 231 17.11 14.51 -8.43
C ALA A 231 18.28 14.90 -9.37
N ALA A 232 18.56 16.19 -9.48
CA ALA A 232 19.66 16.70 -10.32
C ALA A 232 21.04 16.20 -9.89
N LEU A 233 21.27 15.87 -8.60
CA LEU A 233 22.52 15.25 -8.13
C LEU A 233 22.76 13.86 -8.74
N PHE A 234 21.70 13.21 -9.23
CA PHE A 234 21.72 11.90 -9.86
C PHE A 234 21.41 11.94 -11.36
N GLU A 235 21.59 13.10 -11.98
CA GLU A 235 21.35 13.29 -13.42
C GLU A 235 19.92 12.87 -13.83
N ASP A 236 18.91 13.31 -13.04
CA ASP A 236 17.50 13.01 -13.27
C ASP A 236 16.68 14.30 -13.14
N ASP A 237 15.65 14.45 -13.95
CA ASP A 237 14.76 15.64 -13.96
C ASP A 237 13.54 15.47 -13.05
N GLY A 238 13.35 14.28 -12.48
CA GLY A 238 12.22 13.97 -11.61
C GLY A 238 10.87 13.90 -12.32
N SER A 239 10.84 13.79 -13.65
CA SER A 239 9.60 13.80 -14.44
C SER A 239 8.94 12.42 -14.56
N ARG A 240 9.63 11.34 -14.19
CA ARG A 240 9.15 9.99 -14.42
C ARG A 240 7.92 9.66 -13.55
N PRO A 241 6.84 9.08 -14.15
CA PRO A 241 5.68 8.66 -13.40
C PRO A 241 6.03 7.65 -12.29
N GLY A 242 5.42 7.83 -11.10
CA GLY A 242 5.63 6.99 -9.93
C GLY A 242 6.79 7.40 -9.03
N ASP A 243 7.70 8.25 -9.49
CA ASP A 243 8.83 8.72 -8.68
C ASP A 243 8.39 9.56 -7.48
N GLY A 244 7.23 10.22 -7.57
CA GLY A 244 6.66 11.02 -6.49
C GLY A 244 6.00 10.20 -5.38
N ALA A 245 5.81 8.90 -5.58
CA ALA A 245 5.21 8.05 -4.55
C ALA A 245 5.98 8.13 -3.24
N ALA A 246 5.23 8.21 -2.13
CA ALA A 246 5.80 8.29 -0.78
C ALA A 246 6.82 9.43 -0.60
N GLY A 247 6.51 10.63 -1.12
CA GLY A 247 7.37 11.79 -0.97
C GLY A 247 8.73 11.66 -1.64
N GLY A 248 8.80 10.89 -2.73
CA GLY A 248 10.01 10.63 -3.50
C GLY A 248 10.76 9.36 -3.13
N MET A 249 10.25 8.54 -2.20
CA MET A 249 10.86 7.23 -1.95
C MET A 249 10.79 6.33 -3.19
N GLY A 250 9.73 6.47 -4.03
CA GLY A 250 9.63 5.83 -5.34
C GLY A 250 10.83 6.11 -6.24
N PHE A 251 11.27 7.37 -6.29
CA PHE A 251 12.49 7.78 -7.00
C PHE A 251 13.74 7.06 -6.47
N ALA A 252 13.97 7.09 -5.15
CA ALA A 252 15.15 6.47 -4.57
C ALA A 252 15.20 4.96 -4.84
N LEU A 253 14.09 4.26 -4.61
CA LEU A 253 14.02 2.82 -4.85
C LEU A 253 14.24 2.48 -6.33
N ARG A 254 13.60 3.20 -7.25
CA ARG A 254 13.71 2.95 -8.69
C ARG A 254 15.09 3.34 -9.25
N LYS A 255 15.48 4.60 -9.04
CA LYS A 255 16.68 5.19 -9.68
C LYS A 255 17.97 4.71 -9.04
N LEU A 256 17.99 4.59 -7.71
CA LEU A 256 19.25 4.40 -6.95
C LEU A 256 19.39 2.96 -6.44
N LEU A 257 18.29 2.23 -6.24
CA LEU A 257 18.30 0.83 -5.83
C LEU A 257 17.75 -0.13 -6.90
N HIS A 258 17.50 0.37 -8.12
CA HIS A 258 17.06 -0.41 -9.29
C HIS A 258 15.76 -1.20 -9.08
N GLY A 259 14.91 -0.73 -8.17
CA GLY A 259 13.59 -1.31 -7.90
C GLY A 259 12.66 -1.19 -9.11
N ARG A 260 11.74 -2.15 -9.24
CA ARG A 260 10.74 -2.20 -10.32
C ARG A 260 9.38 -1.78 -9.77
N PRO A 261 8.80 -0.66 -10.26
CA PRO A 261 7.43 -0.29 -9.93
C PRO A 261 6.44 -1.30 -10.54
N GLU A 262 5.49 -1.73 -9.73
CA GLU A 262 4.42 -2.66 -10.11
C GLU A 262 3.12 -2.21 -9.42
N SER A 263 1.96 -2.52 -10.04
CA SER A 263 0.68 -2.30 -9.37
C SER A 263 0.62 -3.09 -8.05
N GLY A 264 0.26 -2.42 -6.96
CA GLY A 264 0.14 -3.05 -5.66
C GLY A 264 -0.87 -4.20 -5.67
N ALA A 265 -2.01 -4.01 -6.33
CA ALA A 265 -3.05 -5.01 -6.47
C ALA A 265 -2.57 -6.26 -7.25
N GLU A 266 -1.94 -6.05 -8.41
CA GLU A 266 -1.43 -7.17 -9.24
C GLU A 266 -0.35 -7.96 -8.49
N LEU A 267 0.54 -7.27 -7.81
CA LEU A 267 1.64 -7.85 -7.05
C LEU A 267 1.12 -8.74 -5.90
N LEU A 268 0.15 -8.24 -5.13
CA LEU A 268 -0.42 -9.02 -4.02
C LEU A 268 -1.23 -10.23 -4.50
N LEU A 269 -1.97 -10.09 -5.59
CA LEU A 269 -2.69 -11.22 -6.20
C LEU A 269 -1.71 -12.29 -6.70
N GLU A 270 -0.56 -11.90 -7.26
CA GLU A 270 0.51 -12.82 -7.65
C GLU A 270 1.09 -13.56 -6.44
N LEU A 271 1.49 -12.81 -5.39
CA LEU A 271 2.05 -13.37 -4.16
C LEU A 271 1.08 -14.32 -3.46
N ALA A 272 -0.21 -13.99 -3.46
CA ALA A 272 -1.28 -14.84 -2.94
C ALA A 272 -1.55 -16.09 -3.80
N GLY A 273 -0.97 -16.19 -5.00
CA GLY A 273 -1.27 -17.28 -5.93
C GLY A 273 -2.72 -17.30 -6.40
N PHE A 274 -3.35 -16.13 -6.51
CA PHE A 274 -4.78 -15.97 -6.79
C PHE A 274 -5.25 -16.75 -8.00
N ASP A 275 -4.53 -16.69 -9.14
CA ASP A 275 -4.94 -17.33 -10.39
C ASP A 275 -5.09 -18.85 -10.28
N ARG A 276 -4.29 -19.49 -9.43
CA ARG A 276 -4.39 -20.93 -9.17
C ARG A 276 -5.53 -21.25 -8.21
N ARG A 277 -5.69 -20.40 -7.20
CA ARG A 277 -6.63 -20.62 -6.08
C ARG A 277 -8.07 -20.31 -6.45
N VAL A 278 -8.30 -19.43 -7.43
CA VAL A 278 -9.65 -19.06 -7.92
C VAL A 278 -10.26 -20.14 -8.80
N VAL A 279 -9.46 -21.02 -9.38
CA VAL A 279 -9.97 -22.09 -10.26
C VAL A 279 -10.97 -23.00 -9.53
N GLY A 280 -12.11 -23.21 -10.15
CA GLY A 280 -13.19 -24.03 -9.59
C GLY A 280 -14.00 -23.34 -8.48
N ALA A 281 -13.79 -22.05 -8.26
CA ALA A 281 -14.70 -21.28 -7.42
C ALA A 281 -16.02 -21.01 -8.15
N ASP A 282 -17.12 -20.96 -7.40
CA ASP A 282 -18.43 -20.56 -7.94
C ASP A 282 -18.52 -19.04 -8.04
N PHE A 283 -17.97 -18.31 -7.07
CA PHE A 283 -17.99 -16.86 -7.03
C PHE A 283 -16.73 -16.29 -6.37
N VAL A 284 -16.31 -15.13 -6.84
CA VAL A 284 -15.42 -14.24 -6.10
C VAL A 284 -16.23 -13.11 -5.49
N ILE A 285 -15.97 -12.76 -4.23
CA ILE A 285 -16.51 -11.56 -3.59
C ILE A 285 -15.34 -10.63 -3.28
N THR A 286 -15.38 -9.43 -3.83
CA THR A 286 -14.44 -8.35 -3.55
C THR A 286 -15.20 -7.11 -3.05
N GLY A 287 -14.50 -6.12 -2.56
CA GLY A 287 -15.11 -4.89 -2.06
C GLY A 287 -14.11 -3.93 -1.48
N GLU A 288 -14.59 -2.72 -1.24
CA GLU A 288 -13.85 -1.61 -0.66
C GLU A 288 -14.80 -0.67 0.08
N GLY A 289 -14.28 0.31 0.86
CA GLY A 289 -15.12 1.24 1.61
C GLY A 289 -16.03 2.11 0.74
N ARG A 290 -15.56 2.54 -0.43
CA ARG A 290 -16.34 3.34 -1.39
C ARG A 290 -15.86 3.07 -2.80
N SER A 291 -16.79 2.74 -3.68
CA SER A 291 -16.53 2.57 -5.11
C SER A 291 -17.17 3.70 -5.92
N ASP A 292 -16.39 4.30 -6.80
CA ASP A 292 -16.80 5.41 -7.67
C ASP A 292 -16.00 5.36 -9.00
N SER A 293 -16.01 6.46 -9.77
CA SER A 293 -15.27 6.56 -11.03
C SER A 293 -13.77 6.29 -10.91
N GLN A 294 -13.15 6.55 -9.77
CA GLN A 294 -11.74 6.23 -9.54
C GLN A 294 -11.52 4.73 -9.38
N SER A 295 -12.45 4.01 -8.76
CA SER A 295 -12.41 2.54 -8.67
C SER A 295 -12.48 1.89 -10.04
N ALA A 296 -13.26 2.45 -10.97
CA ALA A 296 -13.38 1.99 -12.35
C ALA A 296 -12.07 2.16 -13.16
N ALA A 297 -11.18 3.06 -12.75
CA ALA A 297 -9.89 3.27 -13.41
C ALA A 297 -8.86 2.11 -13.21
N GLY A 298 -9.27 0.97 -12.68
CA GLY A 298 -8.43 -0.23 -12.59
C GLY A 298 -7.80 -0.46 -11.21
N LYS A 299 -8.42 0.05 -10.14
CA LYS A 299 -8.02 -0.22 -8.76
C LYS A 299 -8.23 -1.70 -8.39
N LEU A 300 -7.86 -2.07 -7.16
CA LEU A 300 -7.78 -3.43 -6.66
C LEU A 300 -9.00 -4.30 -7.00
N CYS A 301 -10.22 -3.84 -6.73
CA CYS A 301 -11.44 -4.62 -6.97
C CYS A 301 -11.63 -4.99 -8.46
N VAL A 302 -11.35 -4.06 -9.38
CA VAL A 302 -11.42 -4.31 -10.84
C VAL A 302 -10.32 -5.27 -11.27
N THR A 303 -9.12 -5.17 -10.71
CA THR A 303 -8.03 -6.10 -10.98
C THR A 303 -8.39 -7.52 -10.54
N VAL A 304 -9.02 -7.68 -9.37
CA VAL A 304 -9.58 -8.97 -8.89
C VAL A 304 -10.59 -9.53 -9.90
N ALA A 305 -11.57 -8.72 -10.31
CA ALA A 305 -12.60 -9.14 -11.23
C ALA A 305 -12.03 -9.60 -12.58
N ARG A 306 -11.10 -8.84 -13.15
CA ARG A 306 -10.45 -9.19 -14.43
C ARG A 306 -9.64 -10.49 -14.33
N ARG A 307 -8.95 -10.72 -13.21
CA ARG A 307 -8.20 -11.98 -13.01
C ARG A 307 -9.15 -13.17 -12.79
N ALA A 308 -10.22 -13.00 -12.02
CA ALA A 308 -11.25 -14.02 -11.84
C ALA A 308 -11.94 -14.38 -13.16
N ALA A 309 -12.25 -13.39 -14.00
CA ALA A 309 -12.88 -13.59 -15.31
C ALA A 309 -12.01 -14.44 -16.26
N ARG A 310 -10.67 -14.36 -16.18
CA ARG A 310 -9.75 -15.24 -16.93
C ARG A 310 -9.92 -16.72 -16.56
N ALA A 311 -10.35 -17.00 -15.34
CA ALA A 311 -10.67 -18.35 -14.86
C ALA A 311 -12.15 -18.71 -15.05
N GLY A 312 -12.96 -17.84 -15.68
CA GLY A 312 -14.39 -18.04 -15.89
C GLY A 312 -15.22 -17.89 -14.62
N VAL A 313 -14.70 -17.24 -13.57
CA VAL A 313 -15.38 -17.11 -12.27
C VAL A 313 -16.01 -15.72 -12.15
N PRO A 314 -17.34 -15.62 -11.95
CA PRO A 314 -18.03 -14.35 -11.79
C PRO A 314 -17.62 -13.67 -10.46
N THR A 315 -17.43 -12.36 -10.52
CA THR A 315 -17.06 -11.55 -9.36
C THR A 315 -18.20 -10.64 -8.94
N ILE A 316 -18.47 -10.59 -7.64
CA ILE A 316 -19.46 -9.72 -6.99
C ILE A 316 -18.72 -8.64 -6.24
N LEU A 317 -19.08 -7.38 -6.51
CA LEU A 317 -18.58 -6.21 -5.77
C LEU A 317 -19.52 -5.91 -4.60
N CYS A 318 -18.96 -5.78 -3.42
CA CYS A 318 -19.68 -5.32 -2.22
C CYS A 318 -18.92 -4.14 -1.60
N SER A 319 -19.43 -2.93 -1.76
CA SER A 319 -18.79 -1.71 -1.25
C SER A 319 -19.56 -1.14 -0.07
N GLY A 320 -18.87 -0.37 0.79
CA GLY A 320 -19.53 0.39 1.85
C GLY A 320 -20.56 1.37 1.27
N SER A 321 -20.15 2.08 0.19
CA SER A 321 -21.06 2.93 -0.60
C SER A 321 -20.68 2.92 -2.08
N LEU A 322 -21.68 3.17 -2.94
CA LEU A 322 -21.48 3.40 -4.37
C LEU A 322 -21.65 4.90 -4.64
N GLY A 323 -20.61 5.52 -5.18
CA GLY A 323 -20.57 6.96 -5.50
C GLY A 323 -20.81 7.24 -6.98
N PRO A 324 -20.77 8.52 -7.40
CA PRO A 324 -20.92 8.90 -8.80
C PRO A 324 -19.88 8.19 -9.69
N GLY A 325 -20.30 7.69 -10.85
CA GLY A 325 -19.46 6.93 -11.78
C GLY A 325 -19.31 5.45 -11.44
N SER A 326 -19.95 4.96 -10.36
CA SER A 326 -19.93 3.53 -10.02
C SER A 326 -20.68 2.66 -11.03
N GLU A 327 -21.57 3.24 -11.84
CA GLU A 327 -22.22 2.55 -12.96
C GLU A 327 -21.23 1.98 -14.00
N LEU A 328 -20.06 2.58 -14.10
CA LEU A 328 -18.98 2.06 -14.97
C LEU A 328 -18.45 0.69 -14.53
N LEU A 329 -18.65 0.34 -13.25
CA LEU A 329 -18.22 -0.95 -12.70
C LEU A 329 -19.12 -2.10 -13.10
N GLU A 330 -20.37 -1.84 -13.51
CA GLU A 330 -21.33 -2.90 -13.89
C GLU A 330 -20.86 -3.76 -15.06
N THR A 331 -19.93 -3.27 -15.88
CA THR A 331 -19.33 -4.03 -16.98
C THR A 331 -18.22 -4.99 -16.53
N GLU A 332 -17.65 -4.77 -15.35
CA GLU A 332 -16.53 -5.55 -14.81
C GLU A 332 -17.00 -6.63 -13.81
N PHE A 333 -18.17 -6.45 -13.21
CA PHE A 333 -18.71 -7.32 -12.16
C PHE A 333 -20.02 -7.99 -12.57
N ALA A 334 -20.24 -9.20 -12.07
CA ALA A 334 -21.53 -9.89 -12.24
C ALA A 334 -22.67 -9.16 -11.49
N ALA A 335 -22.35 -8.48 -10.39
CA ALA A 335 -23.27 -7.61 -9.65
C ALA A 335 -22.48 -6.67 -8.74
N CYS A 336 -23.01 -5.45 -8.53
CA CYS A 336 -22.46 -4.42 -7.65
C CYS A 336 -23.49 -4.09 -6.54
N PHE A 337 -23.04 -4.13 -5.29
CA PHE A 337 -23.87 -3.86 -4.13
C PHE A 337 -23.24 -2.83 -3.21
N SER A 338 -24.11 -2.05 -2.55
CA SER A 338 -23.75 -1.23 -1.38
C SER A 338 -24.17 -1.92 -0.10
N CYS A 339 -23.33 -1.86 0.94
CA CYS A 339 -23.69 -2.25 2.30
C CYS A 339 -24.49 -1.17 3.04
N SER A 340 -24.51 0.06 2.53
CA SER A 340 -25.27 1.16 3.14
C SER A 340 -26.77 0.84 3.12
N ILE A 341 -27.45 1.15 4.22
CA ILE A 341 -28.88 0.91 4.39
C ILE A 341 -29.74 2.16 4.20
N GLY A 342 -29.10 3.31 3.99
CA GLY A 342 -29.79 4.59 3.79
C GLY A 342 -28.93 5.79 4.20
N PRO A 343 -29.48 7.01 4.17
CA PRO A 343 -28.81 8.19 4.66
C PRO A 343 -28.58 8.10 6.17
N GLU A 344 -27.33 8.24 6.59
CA GLU A 344 -26.92 8.17 8.00
C GLU A 344 -25.60 8.92 8.21
N PRO A 345 -25.24 9.31 9.44
CA PRO A 345 -23.93 9.84 9.76
C PRO A 345 -22.82 8.85 9.40
N LEU A 346 -21.68 9.37 8.87
CA LEU A 346 -20.55 8.54 8.45
C LEU A 346 -20.01 7.67 9.60
N GLU A 347 -19.96 8.22 10.81
CA GLU A 347 -19.48 7.51 12.00
C GLU A 347 -20.32 6.25 12.30
N GLU A 348 -21.65 6.36 12.22
CA GLU A 348 -22.56 5.23 12.40
C GLU A 348 -22.39 4.18 11.27
N ALA A 349 -22.23 4.65 10.03
CA ALA A 349 -21.96 3.78 8.89
C ALA A 349 -20.69 2.96 9.07
N LEU A 350 -19.59 3.63 9.50
CA LEU A 350 -18.31 2.98 9.75
C LEU A 350 -18.39 1.96 10.89
N ALA A 351 -19.04 2.33 12.01
CA ALA A 351 -19.21 1.44 13.17
C ALA A 351 -20.03 0.18 12.85
N ALA A 352 -21.04 0.28 11.97
CA ALA A 352 -21.91 -0.83 11.59
C ALA A 352 -21.34 -1.72 10.44
N THR A 353 -20.17 -1.40 9.89
CA THR A 353 -19.64 -2.05 8.68
C THR A 353 -19.54 -3.57 8.83
N ARG A 354 -19.03 -4.11 9.94
CA ARG A 354 -18.92 -5.57 10.18
C ARG A 354 -20.28 -6.25 10.11
N GLU A 355 -21.27 -5.74 10.84
CA GLU A 355 -22.62 -6.32 10.87
C GLU A 355 -23.26 -6.32 9.49
N ARG A 356 -23.08 -5.24 8.74
CA ARG A 356 -23.65 -5.08 7.38
C ARG A 356 -23.04 -6.03 6.38
N LEU A 357 -21.73 -6.20 6.41
CA LEU A 357 -21.03 -7.19 5.56
C LEU A 357 -21.48 -8.61 5.87
N THR A 358 -21.63 -8.96 7.16
CA THR A 358 -22.15 -10.27 7.58
C THR A 358 -23.59 -10.47 7.11
N ARG A 359 -24.45 -9.46 7.25
CA ARG A 359 -25.85 -9.50 6.76
C ARG A 359 -25.93 -9.60 5.25
N PHE A 360 -25.10 -8.82 4.53
CA PHE A 360 -25.02 -8.86 3.08
C PHE A 360 -24.66 -10.25 2.58
N SER A 361 -23.53 -10.80 3.03
CA SER A 361 -23.02 -12.09 2.56
C SER A 361 -23.96 -13.25 2.90
N ARG A 362 -24.63 -13.20 4.07
CA ARG A 362 -25.68 -14.15 4.42
C ARG A 362 -26.87 -14.10 3.44
N ASN A 363 -27.38 -12.92 3.12
CA ASN A 363 -28.51 -12.75 2.21
C ASN A 363 -28.14 -13.14 0.77
N LEU A 364 -26.96 -12.75 0.32
CA LEU A 364 -26.42 -13.12 -0.98
C LEU A 364 -26.32 -14.65 -1.10
N THR A 365 -25.74 -15.32 -0.11
CA THR A 365 -25.60 -16.78 -0.12
C THR A 365 -26.98 -17.47 -0.14
N ARG A 366 -27.94 -16.98 0.64
CA ARG A 366 -29.32 -17.52 0.58
C ARG A 366 -29.93 -17.39 -0.81
N LEU A 367 -29.74 -16.25 -1.48
CA LEU A 367 -30.22 -16.05 -2.85
C LEU A 367 -29.56 -17.03 -3.81
N LEU A 368 -28.24 -17.20 -3.75
CA LEU A 368 -27.49 -18.07 -4.64
C LEU A 368 -27.81 -19.57 -4.43
N THR A 369 -28.18 -19.94 -3.21
CA THR A 369 -28.52 -21.33 -2.84
C THR A 369 -30.02 -21.65 -2.99
N SER A 370 -30.89 -20.63 -3.11
CA SER A 370 -32.36 -20.83 -3.21
C SER A 370 -32.84 -21.30 -4.58
N ASN A 371 -31.95 -21.46 -5.55
CA ASN A 371 -32.33 -21.92 -6.91
C ASN A 371 -32.06 -23.42 -7.03
N PRO A 372 -33.12 -24.29 -7.03
CA PRO A 372 -32.98 -25.75 -7.07
C PRO A 372 -32.60 -26.30 -8.45
N SER A 373 -32.27 -25.45 -9.43
CA SER A 373 -32.07 -25.82 -10.84
C SER A 373 -30.62 -25.67 -11.32
N ARG A 374 -29.65 -25.82 -10.43
CA ARG A 374 -28.23 -25.95 -10.79
C ARG A 374 -27.63 -27.24 -10.26
#